data_141fcce93978b35acfe4eb37c8f965a2
#
_entry.id   141fcce93978b35acfe4eb37c8f965a2
#
_cell.length_a   1.000
_cell.length_b   1.000
_cell.length_c   1.000
_cell.angle_alpha   90.00
_cell.angle_beta   90.00
_cell.angle_gamma   90.00
#
_symmetry.space_group_name_H-M   'P 1'
#
loop_
_entity.id
_entity.type
_entity.pdbx_description
1 polymer ?
#
loop_
_entity_poly.entity_id
_entity_poly.type
_entity_poly.pdbx_seq_one_letter_code
_entity_poly.pdbx_strand_id
1 'polypeptide(L)'
;MRSYRELFRTPEFTPFFLASAAQGGALTIGGLALATLVYRATDSPLLSAVSMFGPQLAQMLGATFLLSGADRLPPRAALSSISLAFAGCTLVLALPGLPVGAVFGVVFLQGLIASLGGGVTGGLLNEILPKDGFVLGRSVFNMVFGLVQVVGFATGGALLAVLSPRTCLLLSAALYATASVVLRLGLSARPPRSSGRPSVSATWRTNALLWSSRPRRLTYLGMWLPNGLIVGCESLYVSYDPGAAGVLFSAAALGMFVGDLSVGRFVPPALRPRLPVPLLLLLAAPYLLFALRPGLPWAALIVCVASVGFGATLAQQERLMALTPDELAGHALGLRGAGMLTMQGVGAALAGTVAQLTSPGSAMTAMAAASLTVTLTLAAAGRRQVRDAEPVTAARE
;
A
#
# COMPACT_ATOMS: atom_id res chain seq x y z
N MET A 1 -21.98 18.66 2.72
CA MET A 1 -20.68 19.35 2.57
C MET A 1 -20.31 19.40 1.09
N ARG A 2 -20.14 20.59 0.55
CA ARG A 2 -19.86 20.79 -0.90
C ARG A 2 -18.50 21.43 -1.20
N SER A 3 -17.71 21.80 -0.19
CA SER A 3 -16.41 22.44 -0.40
C SER A 3 -15.32 21.92 0.53
N TYR A 4 -14.06 21.95 0.06
CA TYR A 4 -12.88 21.63 0.87
C TYR A 4 -12.79 22.50 2.14
N ARG A 5 -13.19 23.79 2.05
CA ARG A 5 -13.18 24.71 3.18
C ARG A 5 -14.12 24.29 4.32
N GLU A 6 -15.29 23.73 4.00
CA GLU A 6 -16.21 23.19 5.01
C GLU A 6 -15.63 21.95 5.68
N LEU A 7 -14.94 21.09 4.90
CA LEU A 7 -14.31 19.88 5.40
C LEU A 7 -13.27 20.20 6.48
N PHE A 8 -12.36 21.15 6.20
CA PHE A 8 -11.31 21.57 7.15
C PHE A 8 -11.84 22.44 8.31
N ARG A 9 -13.07 22.91 8.24
CA ARG A 9 -13.75 23.56 9.37
C ARG A 9 -14.36 22.58 10.37
N THR A 10 -14.47 21.28 10.00
CA THR A 10 -14.92 20.26 10.94
C THR A 10 -13.88 20.08 12.04
N PRO A 11 -14.22 20.29 13.33
CA PRO A 11 -13.22 20.44 14.40
C PRO A 11 -12.21 19.31 14.52
N GLU A 12 -12.62 18.07 14.28
CA GLU A 12 -11.77 16.88 14.44
C GLU A 12 -11.11 16.43 13.13
N PHE A 13 -11.60 16.91 11.98
CA PHE A 13 -11.05 16.51 10.69
C PHE A 13 -9.60 16.98 10.50
N THR A 14 -9.32 18.23 10.82
CA THR A 14 -7.97 18.81 10.67
C THR A 14 -6.90 18.10 11.52
N PRO A 15 -7.08 17.88 12.84
CA PRO A 15 -6.11 17.13 13.64
C PRO A 15 -5.96 15.68 13.15
N PHE A 16 -7.05 15.01 12.78
CA PHE A 16 -7.01 13.66 12.24
C PHE A 16 -6.23 13.58 10.93
N PHE A 17 -6.46 14.54 10.04
CA PHE A 17 -5.76 14.68 8.76
C PHE A 17 -4.26 14.95 8.95
N LEU A 18 -3.88 15.91 9.80
CA LEU A 18 -2.47 16.26 10.09
C LEU A 18 -1.72 15.07 10.71
N ALA A 19 -2.35 14.38 11.65
CA ALA A 19 -1.77 13.17 12.24
C ALA A 19 -1.56 12.06 11.19
N SER A 20 -2.53 11.85 10.30
CA SER A 20 -2.41 10.86 9.22
C SER A 20 -1.31 11.22 8.22
N ALA A 21 -1.16 12.51 7.89
CA ALA A 21 -0.07 12.99 7.05
C ALA A 21 1.29 12.82 7.71
N ALA A 22 1.41 13.12 9.02
CA ALA A 22 2.63 12.91 9.80
C ALA A 22 3.00 11.42 9.88
N GLN A 23 2.01 10.52 10.08
CA GLN A 23 2.22 9.07 10.07
C GLN A 23 2.69 8.58 8.69
N GLY A 24 2.09 9.08 7.61
CA GLY A 24 2.51 8.75 6.23
C GLY A 24 3.95 9.18 5.95
N GLY A 25 4.32 10.40 6.34
CA GLY A 25 5.71 10.89 6.25
C GLY A 25 6.68 10.08 7.11
N ALA A 26 6.29 9.74 8.35
CA ALA A 26 7.07 8.88 9.22
C ALA A 26 7.30 7.49 8.61
N LEU A 27 6.26 6.90 8.01
CA LEU A 27 6.35 5.59 7.37
C LEU A 27 7.31 5.60 6.17
N THR A 28 7.23 6.61 5.30
CA THR A 28 8.08 6.69 4.10
C THR A 28 9.54 6.97 4.46
N ILE A 29 9.80 7.96 5.32
CA ILE A 29 11.15 8.30 5.78
C ILE A 29 11.75 7.13 6.57
N GLY A 30 11.01 6.58 7.52
CA GLY A 30 11.46 5.48 8.38
C GLY A 30 11.69 4.19 7.61
N GLY A 31 10.79 3.84 6.67
CA GLY A 31 10.93 2.66 5.82
C GLY A 31 12.18 2.71 4.95
N LEU A 32 12.40 3.85 4.28
CA LEU A 32 13.59 4.07 3.45
C LEU A 32 14.88 4.07 4.29
N ALA A 33 14.86 4.71 5.47
CA ALA A 33 15.99 4.74 6.37
C ALA A 33 16.35 3.35 6.92
N LEU A 34 15.33 2.57 7.29
CA LEU A 34 15.52 1.20 7.79
C LEU A 34 16.07 0.28 6.70
N ALA A 35 15.49 0.31 5.49
CA ALA A 35 15.99 -0.47 4.37
C ALA A 35 17.46 -0.14 4.05
N THR A 36 17.81 1.14 4.06
CA THR A 36 19.19 1.61 3.86
C THR A 36 20.11 1.15 4.99
N LEU A 37 19.65 1.23 6.25
CA LEU A 37 20.42 0.78 7.42
C LEU A 37 20.70 -0.72 7.34
N VAL A 38 19.68 -1.53 7.06
CA VAL A 38 19.80 -2.98 6.95
C VAL A 38 20.68 -3.35 5.76
N TYR A 39 20.52 -2.70 4.62
CA TYR A 39 21.38 -2.96 3.45
C TYR A 39 22.85 -2.65 3.73
N ARG A 40 23.15 -1.50 4.35
CA ARG A 40 24.54 -1.13 4.72
C ARG A 40 25.15 -2.07 5.76
N ALA A 41 24.34 -2.67 6.62
CA ALA A 41 24.81 -3.58 7.66
C ALA A 41 25.00 -5.03 7.16
N THR A 42 24.28 -5.47 6.12
CA THR A 42 24.21 -6.88 5.73
C THR A 42 24.61 -7.15 4.29
N ASP A 43 24.71 -6.10 3.47
CA ASP A 43 24.88 -6.17 2.00
C ASP A 43 23.87 -7.13 1.32
N SER A 44 22.70 -7.30 1.95
CA SER A 44 21.66 -8.23 1.51
C SER A 44 20.46 -7.51 0.92
N PRO A 45 20.22 -7.61 -0.40
CA PRO A 45 19.02 -7.11 -1.04
C PRO A 45 17.73 -7.70 -0.43
N LEU A 46 17.77 -8.99 -0.07
CA LEU A 46 16.63 -9.67 0.55
C LEU A 46 16.28 -9.06 1.90
N LEU A 47 17.26 -8.89 2.79
CA LEU A 47 17.00 -8.34 4.12
C LEU A 47 16.57 -6.88 4.04
N SER A 48 17.14 -6.10 3.13
CA SER A 48 16.71 -4.72 2.85
C SER A 48 15.25 -4.67 2.39
N ALA A 49 14.88 -5.45 1.38
CA ALA A 49 13.51 -5.51 0.85
C ALA A 49 12.49 -5.94 1.92
N VAL A 50 12.81 -6.99 2.68
CA VAL A 50 11.93 -7.51 3.74
C VAL A 50 11.85 -6.54 4.93
N SER A 51 12.89 -5.76 5.23
CA SER A 51 12.80 -4.75 6.29
C SER A 51 11.79 -3.64 5.99
N MET A 52 11.63 -3.27 4.73
CA MET A 52 10.71 -2.22 4.28
C MET A 52 9.27 -2.74 4.06
N PHE A 53 9.13 -3.89 3.43
CA PHE A 53 7.84 -4.44 3.01
C PHE A 53 7.34 -5.61 3.87
N GLY A 54 8.19 -6.15 4.74
CA GLY A 54 7.85 -7.24 5.67
C GLY A 54 6.74 -6.92 6.67
N PRO A 55 6.61 -5.68 7.19
CA PRO A 55 5.48 -5.32 8.04
C PRO A 55 4.11 -5.62 7.42
N GLN A 56 3.99 -5.58 6.10
CA GLN A 56 2.75 -5.88 5.38
C GLN A 56 2.34 -7.36 5.53
N LEU A 57 3.30 -8.30 5.54
CA LEU A 57 3.03 -9.72 5.81
C LEU A 57 2.56 -9.93 7.24
N ALA A 58 3.23 -9.31 8.20
CA ALA A 58 2.83 -9.35 9.61
C ALA A 58 1.45 -8.69 9.84
N GLN A 59 1.15 -7.61 9.12
CA GLN A 59 -0.15 -6.93 9.16
C GLN A 59 -1.28 -7.87 8.69
N MET A 60 -1.05 -8.68 7.67
CA MET A 60 -2.02 -9.68 7.23
C MET A 60 -2.32 -10.71 8.33
N LEU A 61 -1.25 -11.25 8.97
CA LEU A 61 -1.43 -12.16 10.10
C LEU A 61 -2.20 -11.47 11.23
N GLY A 62 -1.81 -10.26 11.59
CA GLY A 62 -2.51 -9.46 12.59
C GLY A 62 -3.97 -9.18 12.22
N ALA A 63 -4.26 -8.89 10.96
CA ALA A 63 -5.63 -8.69 10.49
C ALA A 63 -6.49 -9.94 10.68
N THR A 64 -5.93 -11.12 10.49
CA THR A 64 -6.67 -12.39 10.68
C THR A 64 -7.05 -12.62 12.13
N PHE A 65 -6.19 -12.24 13.09
CA PHE A 65 -6.37 -12.55 14.51
C PHE A 65 -6.81 -11.35 15.36
N LEU A 66 -6.43 -10.12 15.01
CA LEU A 66 -6.55 -8.93 15.85
C LEU A 66 -7.59 -7.91 15.37
N LEU A 67 -8.07 -8.00 14.12
CA LEU A 67 -9.02 -7.02 13.54
C LEU A 67 -10.29 -6.87 14.39
N SER A 68 -10.67 -7.93 15.02
CA SER A 68 -11.82 -8.00 15.94
C SER A 68 -11.64 -7.23 17.24
N GLY A 69 -10.40 -6.90 17.61
CA GLY A 69 -10.07 -6.08 18.78
C GLY A 69 -10.15 -4.58 18.48
N ALA A 70 -9.99 -4.17 17.23
CA ALA A 70 -9.94 -2.76 16.84
C ALA A 70 -11.23 -1.99 17.16
N ASP A 71 -12.40 -2.62 16.92
CA ASP A 71 -13.71 -1.99 17.16
C ASP A 71 -14.11 -1.91 18.65
N ARG A 72 -13.35 -2.56 19.52
CA ARG A 72 -13.55 -2.55 20.99
C ARG A 72 -12.75 -1.48 21.72
N LEU A 73 -11.84 -0.84 21.02
CA LEU A 73 -11.04 0.22 21.61
C LEU A 73 -11.65 1.59 21.31
N PRO A 74 -11.68 2.51 22.28
CA PRO A 74 -12.07 3.89 22.01
C PRO A 74 -11.19 4.47 20.90
N PRO A 75 -11.74 5.01 19.80
CA PRO A 75 -10.96 5.40 18.62
C PRO A 75 -9.78 6.34 18.91
N ARG A 76 -10.02 7.34 19.76
CA ARG A 76 -8.98 8.29 20.22
C ARG A 76 -7.82 7.59 20.92
N ALA A 77 -8.11 6.70 21.88
CA ALA A 77 -7.09 5.97 22.62
C ALA A 77 -6.35 4.98 21.70
N ALA A 78 -7.08 4.25 20.84
CA ALA A 78 -6.51 3.28 19.92
C ALA A 78 -5.52 3.95 18.94
N LEU A 79 -5.94 5.00 18.23
CA LEU A 79 -5.08 5.66 17.25
C LEU A 79 -3.87 6.34 17.89
N SER A 80 -4.04 7.01 19.05
CA SER A 80 -2.92 7.63 19.73
C SER A 80 -1.94 6.58 20.28
N SER A 81 -2.42 5.47 20.86
CA SER A 81 -1.57 4.38 21.35
C SER A 81 -0.83 3.64 20.23
N ILE A 82 -1.50 3.40 19.08
CA ILE A 82 -0.86 2.82 17.88
C ILE A 82 0.29 3.72 17.42
N SER A 83 0.06 5.04 17.29
CA SER A 83 1.10 5.98 16.88
C SER A 83 2.26 6.02 17.88
N LEU A 84 1.98 5.98 19.18
CA LEU A 84 3.01 5.94 20.23
C LEU A 84 3.80 4.64 20.18
N ALA A 85 3.14 3.51 19.95
CA ALA A 85 3.80 2.22 19.81
C ALA A 85 4.72 2.19 18.55
N PHE A 86 4.28 2.79 17.44
CA PHE A 86 5.13 2.97 16.26
C PHE A 86 6.34 3.86 16.57
N ALA A 87 6.18 4.94 17.32
CA ALA A 87 7.28 5.78 17.77
C ALA A 87 8.29 4.97 18.60
N GLY A 88 7.82 4.21 19.59
CA GLY A 88 8.66 3.34 20.44
C GLY A 88 9.39 2.27 19.63
N CYS A 89 8.71 1.55 18.75
CA CYS A 89 9.34 0.57 17.86
C CYS A 89 10.41 1.22 16.97
N THR A 90 10.12 2.40 16.40
CA THR A 90 11.07 3.11 15.54
C THR A 90 12.28 3.64 16.33
N LEU A 91 12.10 4.05 17.58
CA LEU A 91 13.20 4.39 18.48
C LEU A 91 14.09 3.18 18.77
N VAL A 92 13.51 2.00 19.01
CA VAL A 92 14.28 0.78 19.20
C VAL A 92 15.08 0.45 17.94
N LEU A 93 14.51 0.59 16.75
CA LEU A 93 15.21 0.37 15.46
C LEU A 93 16.38 1.36 15.23
N ALA A 94 16.36 2.54 15.87
CA ALA A 94 17.44 3.51 15.81
C ALA A 94 18.62 3.20 16.73
N LEU A 95 18.49 2.24 17.66
CA LEU A 95 19.55 1.88 18.60
C LEU A 95 20.77 1.32 17.87
N PRO A 96 22.01 1.70 18.29
CA PRO A 96 23.21 1.13 17.74
C PRO A 96 23.39 -0.33 18.23
N GLY A 97 23.96 -1.18 17.35
CA GLY A 97 24.29 -2.55 17.69
C GLY A 97 23.10 -3.52 17.82
N LEU A 98 21.92 -3.12 17.36
CA LEU A 98 20.75 -4.01 17.36
C LEU A 98 20.98 -5.22 16.44
N PRO A 99 20.87 -6.47 16.92
CA PRO A 99 21.03 -7.65 16.09
C PRO A 99 19.96 -7.70 15.01
N VAL A 100 20.31 -8.21 13.82
CA VAL A 100 19.40 -8.29 12.66
C VAL A 100 18.10 -9.02 13.03
N GLY A 101 18.18 -10.11 13.81
CA GLY A 101 16.98 -10.81 14.28
C GLY A 101 16.04 -9.94 15.13
N ALA A 102 16.60 -9.07 15.98
CA ALA A 102 15.79 -8.13 16.78
C ALA A 102 15.15 -7.05 15.90
N VAL A 103 15.86 -6.57 14.84
CA VAL A 103 15.27 -5.65 13.85
C VAL A 103 14.01 -6.26 13.24
N PHE A 104 14.09 -7.51 12.76
CA PHE A 104 12.93 -8.18 12.16
C PHE A 104 11.83 -8.51 13.17
N GLY A 105 12.18 -8.78 14.44
CA GLY A 105 11.21 -8.91 15.52
C GLY A 105 10.40 -7.61 15.74
N VAL A 106 11.06 -6.46 15.73
CA VAL A 106 10.39 -5.14 15.85
C VAL A 106 9.58 -4.82 14.60
N VAL A 107 10.09 -5.11 13.40
CA VAL A 107 9.38 -4.94 12.13
C VAL A 107 8.11 -5.79 12.10
N PHE A 108 8.20 -7.04 12.56
CA PHE A 108 7.04 -7.92 12.69
C PHE A 108 6.00 -7.36 13.68
N LEU A 109 6.45 -6.88 14.83
CA LEU A 109 5.59 -6.24 15.83
C LEU A 109 4.89 -5.00 15.26
N GLN A 110 5.61 -4.14 14.51
CA GLN A 110 5.00 -3.00 13.82
C GLN A 110 3.90 -3.44 12.85
N GLY A 111 4.10 -4.51 12.09
CA GLY A 111 3.09 -5.06 11.21
C GLY A 111 1.83 -5.55 11.95
N LEU A 112 2.01 -6.23 13.09
CA LEU A 112 0.90 -6.64 13.95
C LEU A 112 0.11 -5.42 14.48
N ILE A 113 0.81 -4.39 14.95
CA ILE A 113 0.19 -3.14 15.44
C ILE A 113 -0.55 -2.44 14.30
N ALA A 114 0.01 -2.38 13.08
CA ALA A 114 -0.60 -1.77 11.92
C ALA A 114 -1.95 -2.40 11.56
N SER A 115 -2.13 -3.69 11.82
CA SER A 115 -3.38 -4.40 11.54
C SER A 115 -4.58 -3.84 12.31
N LEU A 116 -4.37 -3.24 13.47
CA LEU A 116 -5.41 -2.64 14.29
C LEU A 116 -5.83 -1.25 13.77
N GLY A 117 -4.91 -0.53 13.11
CA GLY A 117 -5.11 0.88 12.74
C GLY A 117 -6.11 1.10 11.60
N GLY A 118 -6.13 0.22 10.60
CA GLY A 118 -6.93 0.42 9.39
C GLY A 118 -8.43 0.48 9.63
N GLY A 119 -8.96 -0.42 10.45
CA GLY A 119 -10.38 -0.46 10.83
C GLY A 119 -10.78 0.77 11.63
N VAL A 120 -9.96 1.17 12.61
CA VAL A 120 -10.25 2.33 13.46
C VAL A 120 -10.25 3.62 12.64
N THR A 121 -9.29 3.79 11.73
CA THR A 121 -9.16 4.98 10.86
C THR A 121 -10.37 5.13 9.95
N GLY A 122 -10.76 4.06 9.24
CA GLY A 122 -11.91 4.10 8.33
C GLY A 122 -13.24 4.37 9.04
N GLY A 123 -13.44 3.74 10.20
CA GLY A 123 -14.63 3.96 10.99
C GLY A 123 -14.69 5.37 11.59
N LEU A 124 -13.57 5.92 12.08
CA LEU A 124 -13.55 7.27 12.63
C LEU A 124 -13.88 8.33 11.58
N LEU A 125 -13.40 8.15 10.34
CA LEU A 125 -13.73 9.05 9.23
C LEU A 125 -15.24 9.10 8.96
N ASN A 126 -15.91 7.94 9.06
CA ASN A 126 -17.39 7.85 8.93
C ASN A 126 -18.15 8.56 10.08
N GLU A 127 -17.54 8.66 11.27
CA GLU A 127 -18.16 9.31 12.43
C GLU A 127 -17.93 10.83 12.45
N ILE A 128 -16.75 11.28 11.99
CA ILE A 128 -16.40 12.71 11.96
C ILE A 128 -17.17 13.43 10.85
N LEU A 129 -17.37 12.75 9.71
CA LEU A 129 -17.99 13.37 8.54
C LEU A 129 -19.46 13.01 8.40
N PRO A 130 -20.36 13.99 8.13
CA PRO A 130 -21.72 13.71 7.76
C PRO A 130 -21.76 12.90 6.44
N LYS A 131 -22.82 12.11 6.24
CA LYS A 131 -22.97 11.22 5.07
C LYS A 131 -22.65 11.91 3.73
N ASP A 132 -23.09 13.16 3.56
CA ASP A 132 -22.85 13.96 2.35
C ASP A 132 -21.39 14.43 2.20
N GLY A 133 -20.60 14.44 3.26
CA GLY A 133 -19.18 14.83 3.27
C GLY A 133 -18.20 13.67 3.18
N PHE A 134 -18.68 12.45 3.40
CA PHE A 134 -17.82 11.26 3.48
C PHE A 134 -17.04 10.98 2.19
N VAL A 135 -17.70 11.06 1.03
CA VAL A 135 -17.05 10.81 -0.27
C VAL A 135 -15.96 11.86 -0.53
N LEU A 136 -16.25 13.13 -0.25
CA LEU A 136 -15.27 14.21 -0.39
C LEU A 136 -14.09 14.04 0.56
N GLY A 137 -14.37 13.75 1.85
CA GLY A 137 -13.33 13.52 2.86
C GLY A 137 -12.43 12.34 2.51
N ARG A 138 -12.99 11.23 2.07
CA ARG A 138 -12.23 10.06 1.63
C ARG A 138 -11.38 10.35 0.39
N SER A 139 -11.92 11.14 -0.56
CA SER A 139 -11.16 11.58 -1.74
C SER A 139 -9.96 12.44 -1.35
N VAL A 140 -10.15 13.40 -0.42
CA VAL A 140 -9.07 14.23 0.13
C VAL A 140 -8.00 13.38 0.80
N PHE A 141 -8.41 12.41 1.65
CA PHE A 141 -7.47 11.49 2.29
C PHE A 141 -6.63 10.72 1.28
N ASN A 142 -7.24 10.15 0.25
CA ASN A 142 -6.53 9.39 -0.78
C ASN A 142 -5.57 10.27 -1.59
N MET A 143 -6.02 11.47 -1.99
CA MET A 143 -5.19 12.42 -2.74
C MET A 143 -3.97 12.86 -1.93
N VAL A 144 -4.18 13.21 -0.66
CA VAL A 144 -3.10 13.68 0.21
C VAL A 144 -2.18 12.54 0.60
N PHE A 145 -2.70 11.32 0.81
CA PHE A 145 -1.86 10.16 1.06
C PHE A 145 -0.87 9.93 -0.10
N GLY A 146 -1.34 10.02 -1.35
CA GLY A 146 -0.47 9.96 -2.53
C GLY A 146 0.57 11.09 -2.54
N LEU A 147 0.16 12.33 -2.26
CA LEU A 147 1.07 13.48 -2.21
C LEU A 147 2.09 13.35 -1.07
N VAL A 148 1.66 12.93 0.12
CA VAL A 148 2.54 12.67 1.27
C VAL A 148 3.55 11.58 0.95
N GLN A 149 3.19 10.59 0.18
CA GLN A 149 4.09 9.53 -0.25
C GLN A 149 5.18 10.07 -1.19
N VAL A 150 4.81 10.88 -2.20
CA VAL A 150 5.79 11.55 -3.09
C VAL A 150 6.74 12.43 -2.29
N VAL A 151 6.18 13.35 -1.50
CA VAL A 151 6.96 14.30 -0.69
C VAL A 151 7.78 13.56 0.37
N GLY A 152 7.22 12.53 1.00
CA GLY A 152 7.87 11.74 2.03
C GLY A 152 9.10 10.97 1.50
N PHE A 153 9.00 10.34 0.33
CA PHE A 153 10.14 9.67 -0.29
C PHE A 153 11.19 10.66 -0.79
N ALA A 154 10.77 11.79 -1.39
CA ALA A 154 11.70 12.85 -1.81
C ALA A 154 12.45 13.43 -0.60
N THR A 155 11.72 13.78 0.46
CA THR A 155 12.31 14.30 1.70
C THR A 155 13.18 13.25 2.38
N GLY A 156 12.72 12.00 2.47
CA GLY A 156 13.48 10.89 3.05
C GLY A 156 14.78 10.64 2.31
N GLY A 157 14.77 10.66 0.97
CA GLY A 157 15.96 10.56 0.14
C GLY A 157 16.93 11.72 0.34
N ALA A 158 16.42 12.96 0.35
CA ALA A 158 17.23 14.15 0.61
C ALA A 158 17.84 14.15 2.02
N LEU A 159 17.08 13.72 3.03
CA LEU A 159 17.58 13.58 4.39
C LEU A 159 18.69 12.52 4.49
N LEU A 160 18.51 11.37 3.82
CA LEU A 160 19.54 10.30 3.81
C LEU A 160 20.81 10.69 3.05
N ALA A 161 20.77 11.70 2.16
CA ALA A 161 21.95 12.24 1.52
C ALA A 161 22.84 13.05 2.46
N VAL A 162 22.25 13.64 3.52
CA VAL A 162 22.95 14.54 4.45
C VAL A 162 22.97 14.03 5.90
N LEU A 163 22.06 13.12 6.26
CA LEU A 163 21.93 12.57 7.61
C LEU A 163 22.16 11.06 7.63
N SER A 164 22.53 10.55 8.80
CA SER A 164 22.61 9.11 8.99
C SER A 164 21.22 8.44 8.93
N PRO A 165 21.10 7.17 8.49
CA PRO A 165 19.84 6.45 8.54
C PRO A 165 19.21 6.40 9.95
N ARG A 166 20.05 6.34 11.01
CA ARG A 166 19.57 6.38 12.39
C ARG A 166 18.93 7.73 12.74
N THR A 167 19.51 8.84 12.30
CA THR A 167 18.93 10.17 12.51
C THR A 167 17.57 10.27 11.79
N CYS A 168 17.44 9.71 10.60
CA CYS A 168 16.17 9.64 9.87
C CYS A 168 15.12 8.79 10.60
N LEU A 169 15.53 7.68 11.24
CA LEU A 169 14.64 6.88 12.11
C LEU A 169 14.21 7.67 13.34
N LEU A 170 15.09 8.46 13.97
CA LEU A 170 14.72 9.33 15.10
C LEU A 170 13.72 10.41 14.69
N LEU A 171 13.88 11.02 13.50
CA LEU A 171 12.93 11.97 12.95
C LEU A 171 11.57 11.29 12.67
N SER A 172 11.59 10.09 12.11
CA SER A 172 10.38 9.28 11.91
C SER A 172 9.67 8.98 13.25
N ALA A 173 10.41 8.59 14.27
CA ALA A 173 9.86 8.36 15.61
C ALA A 173 9.24 9.63 16.20
N ALA A 174 9.88 10.79 16.02
CA ALA A 174 9.34 12.09 16.45
C ALA A 174 8.05 12.44 15.71
N LEU A 175 7.94 12.17 14.42
CA LEU A 175 6.70 12.35 13.64
C LEU A 175 5.57 11.46 14.16
N TYR A 176 5.84 10.18 14.47
CA TYR A 176 4.85 9.29 15.07
C TYR A 176 4.42 9.77 16.47
N ALA A 177 5.36 10.22 17.30
CA ALA A 177 5.06 10.77 18.62
C ALA A 177 4.20 12.05 18.51
N THR A 178 4.54 12.94 17.57
CA THR A 178 3.74 14.15 17.26
C THR A 178 2.34 13.77 16.82
N ALA A 179 2.20 12.79 15.91
CA ALA A 179 0.89 12.30 15.48
C ALA A 179 0.07 11.75 16.66
N SER A 180 0.71 11.01 17.60
CA SER A 180 0.06 10.52 18.82
C SER A 180 -0.50 11.67 19.67
N VAL A 181 0.29 12.72 19.89
CA VAL A 181 -0.12 13.91 20.66
C VAL A 181 -1.27 14.64 19.97
N VAL A 182 -1.16 14.87 18.64
CA VAL A 182 -2.19 15.53 17.84
C VAL A 182 -3.50 14.76 17.91
N LEU A 183 -3.48 13.43 17.79
CA LEU A 183 -4.68 12.59 17.92
C LEU A 183 -5.25 12.64 19.33
N ARG A 184 -4.39 12.62 20.36
CA ARG A 184 -4.82 12.64 21.76
C ARG A 184 -5.49 13.94 22.14
N LEU A 185 -5.03 15.07 21.63
CA LEU A 185 -5.54 16.40 21.93
C LEU A 185 -6.65 16.84 20.97
N GLY A 186 -6.60 16.44 19.71
CA GLY A 186 -7.49 16.91 18.67
C GLY A 186 -8.76 16.09 18.45
N LEU A 187 -8.83 14.87 19.02
CA LEU A 187 -10.01 14.01 18.90
C LEU A 187 -10.82 14.01 20.19
N SER A 188 -12.14 13.99 20.11
CA SER A 188 -13.02 13.79 21.25
C SER A 188 -13.02 12.33 21.72
N ALA A 189 -13.30 12.12 22.99
CA ALA A 189 -13.47 10.80 23.56
C ALA A 189 -14.80 10.20 23.06
N ARG A 190 -14.74 9.00 22.49
CA ARG A 190 -15.90 8.23 22.01
C ARG A 190 -15.87 6.82 22.59
N PRO A 191 -17.05 6.22 22.86
CA PRO A 191 -17.13 4.84 23.28
C PRO A 191 -16.68 3.90 22.16
N PRO A 192 -16.32 2.65 22.48
CA PRO A 192 -16.08 1.60 21.49
C PRO A 192 -17.29 1.37 20.61
N ARG A 193 -17.06 1.01 19.35
CA ARG A 193 -18.10 0.84 18.32
C ARG A 193 -18.90 -0.45 18.43
N SER A 194 -18.30 -1.51 18.92
CA SER A 194 -18.97 -2.81 19.04
C SER A 194 -18.72 -3.49 20.37
N SER A 195 -19.75 -4.17 20.87
CA SER A 195 -19.68 -5.04 22.06
C SER A 195 -19.75 -6.54 21.72
N GLY A 196 -19.92 -6.90 20.42
CA GLY A 196 -20.12 -8.27 19.95
C GLY A 196 -18.82 -9.09 19.82
N ARG A 197 -18.93 -10.43 19.85
CA ARG A 197 -17.81 -11.34 19.51
C ARG A 197 -17.69 -11.42 17.98
N PRO A 198 -16.53 -11.09 17.39
CA PRO A 198 -16.31 -11.32 15.96
C PRO A 198 -16.23 -12.81 15.70
N SER A 199 -16.90 -13.24 14.66
CA SER A 199 -16.83 -14.62 14.20
C SER A 199 -15.80 -14.72 13.08
N VAL A 200 -14.61 -15.25 13.39
CA VAL A 200 -13.59 -15.57 12.38
C VAL A 200 -14.20 -16.50 11.32
N SER A 201 -15.06 -17.44 11.72
CA SER A 201 -15.74 -18.36 10.79
C SER A 201 -16.69 -17.63 9.83
N ALA A 202 -17.36 -16.57 10.26
CA ALA A 202 -18.21 -15.76 9.38
C ALA A 202 -17.37 -15.02 8.34
N THR A 203 -16.24 -14.44 8.73
CA THR A 203 -15.31 -13.78 7.81
C THR A 203 -14.78 -14.75 6.75
N TRP A 204 -14.36 -15.97 7.17
CA TRP A 204 -13.91 -16.98 6.23
C TRP A 204 -14.98 -17.47 5.26
N ARG A 205 -16.24 -17.63 5.73
CA ARG A 205 -17.38 -17.95 4.85
C ARG A 205 -17.64 -16.86 3.83
N THR A 206 -17.62 -15.61 4.24
CA THR A 206 -17.78 -14.46 3.34
C THR A 206 -16.66 -14.38 2.32
N ASN A 207 -15.41 -14.59 2.75
CA ASN A 207 -14.27 -14.63 1.84
C ASN A 207 -14.38 -15.79 0.84
N ALA A 208 -14.82 -16.99 1.26
CA ALA A 208 -15.07 -18.12 0.38
C ALA A 208 -16.17 -17.81 -0.64
N LEU A 209 -17.25 -17.13 -0.24
CA LEU A 209 -18.31 -16.67 -1.13
C LEU A 209 -17.80 -15.63 -2.15
N LEU A 210 -16.98 -14.68 -1.72
CA LEU A 210 -16.36 -13.72 -2.65
C LEU A 210 -15.44 -14.42 -3.64
N TRP A 211 -14.69 -15.44 -3.19
CA TRP A 211 -13.76 -16.20 -4.01
C TRP A 211 -14.44 -17.24 -4.92
N SER A 212 -15.66 -17.65 -4.67
CA SER A 212 -16.39 -18.64 -5.47
C SER A 212 -16.65 -18.18 -6.90
N SER A 213 -16.89 -16.89 -7.12
CA SER A 213 -17.14 -16.32 -8.44
C SER A 213 -15.86 -16.20 -9.27
N ARG A 214 -15.81 -16.91 -10.41
CA ARG A 214 -14.67 -16.88 -11.33
C ARG A 214 -14.31 -15.46 -11.82
N PRO A 215 -15.27 -14.59 -12.22
CA PRO A 215 -14.96 -13.22 -12.61
C PRO A 215 -14.32 -12.40 -11.48
N ARG A 216 -14.81 -12.54 -10.23
CA ARG A 216 -14.22 -11.86 -9.07
C ARG A 216 -12.81 -12.36 -8.77
N ARG A 217 -12.59 -13.70 -8.81
CA ARG A 217 -11.23 -14.27 -8.63
C ARG A 217 -10.23 -13.71 -9.64
N LEU A 218 -10.59 -13.68 -10.92
CA LEU A 218 -9.70 -13.12 -11.95
C LEU A 218 -9.41 -11.63 -11.70
N THR A 219 -10.40 -10.87 -11.21
CA THR A 219 -10.20 -9.47 -10.86
C THR A 219 -9.27 -9.33 -9.65
N TYR A 220 -9.45 -10.12 -8.57
CA TYR A 220 -8.54 -10.12 -7.43
C TYR A 220 -7.11 -10.49 -7.83
N LEU A 221 -6.93 -11.60 -8.56
CA LEU A 221 -5.61 -12.03 -9.01
C LEU A 221 -4.95 -10.99 -9.91
N GLY A 222 -5.73 -10.33 -10.79
CA GLY A 222 -5.25 -9.23 -11.65
C GLY A 222 -4.85 -7.98 -10.88
N MET A 223 -5.41 -7.75 -9.67
CA MET A 223 -5.00 -6.66 -8.78
C MET A 223 -3.78 -7.03 -7.94
N TRP A 224 -3.70 -8.27 -7.45
CA TRP A 224 -2.69 -8.68 -6.48
C TRP A 224 -1.36 -9.06 -7.11
N LEU A 225 -1.39 -9.98 -8.10
CA LEU A 225 -0.16 -10.58 -8.63
C LEU A 225 0.72 -9.57 -9.39
N PRO A 226 0.21 -8.82 -10.39
CA PRO A 226 1.04 -7.84 -11.09
C PRO A 226 1.55 -6.74 -10.16
N ASN A 227 0.68 -6.23 -9.27
CA ASN A 227 1.06 -5.21 -8.30
C ASN A 227 2.16 -5.71 -7.36
N GLY A 228 2.00 -6.90 -6.76
CA GLY A 228 3.00 -7.46 -5.84
C GLY A 228 4.35 -7.70 -6.50
N LEU A 229 4.37 -8.17 -7.75
CA LEU A 229 5.61 -8.38 -8.50
C LEU A 229 6.33 -7.05 -8.78
N ILE A 230 5.61 -5.98 -9.11
CA ILE A 230 6.23 -4.67 -9.35
C ILE A 230 6.65 -3.98 -8.07
N VAL A 231 5.90 -4.10 -6.98
CA VAL A 231 6.37 -3.66 -5.65
C VAL A 231 7.63 -4.44 -5.23
N GLY A 232 7.78 -5.70 -5.69
CA GLY A 232 9.05 -6.41 -5.62
C GLY A 232 10.20 -5.68 -6.32
N CYS A 233 9.98 -5.11 -7.51
CA CYS A 233 10.99 -4.26 -8.16
C CYS A 233 11.30 -3.01 -7.32
N GLU A 234 10.27 -2.35 -6.79
CA GLU A 234 10.43 -1.15 -5.95
C GLU A 234 11.25 -1.44 -4.68
N SER A 235 11.05 -2.61 -4.08
CA SER A 235 11.80 -3.02 -2.89
C SER A 235 13.31 -3.13 -3.10
N LEU A 236 13.75 -3.19 -4.35
CA LEU A 236 15.16 -3.29 -4.73
C LEU A 236 15.81 -1.93 -5.01
N TYR A 237 15.10 -0.81 -4.94
CA TYR A 237 15.71 0.50 -5.24
C TYR A 237 16.89 0.83 -4.32
N VAL A 238 16.81 0.45 -3.04
CA VAL A 238 17.90 0.66 -2.08
C VAL A 238 19.13 -0.18 -2.45
N SER A 239 18.97 -1.42 -2.87
CA SER A 239 20.07 -2.28 -3.28
C SER A 239 20.56 -2.00 -4.69
N TYR A 240 19.74 -1.40 -5.56
CA TYR A 240 20.11 -0.97 -6.90
C TYR A 240 21.00 0.26 -6.88
N ASP A 241 20.61 1.28 -6.12
CA ASP A 241 21.40 2.51 -5.88
C ASP A 241 21.11 3.07 -4.48
N PRO A 242 21.94 2.71 -3.48
CA PRO A 242 21.73 3.13 -2.10
C PRO A 242 21.75 4.64 -1.89
N GLY A 243 22.46 5.39 -2.75
CA GLY A 243 22.56 6.85 -2.70
C GLY A 243 21.35 7.55 -3.32
N ALA A 244 20.65 6.88 -4.24
CA ALA A 244 19.59 7.48 -5.05
C ALA A 244 18.21 6.81 -4.87
N ALA A 245 18.08 5.89 -3.94
CA ALA A 245 16.80 5.18 -3.70
C ALA A 245 15.63 6.15 -3.48
N GLY A 246 15.83 7.25 -2.75
CA GLY A 246 14.81 8.28 -2.55
C GLY A 246 14.33 8.92 -3.86
N VAL A 247 15.20 9.11 -4.84
CA VAL A 247 14.85 9.62 -6.17
C VAL A 247 13.98 8.61 -6.90
N LEU A 248 14.33 7.33 -6.87
CA LEU A 248 13.55 6.26 -7.52
C LEU A 248 12.16 6.11 -6.88
N PHE A 249 12.07 6.11 -5.55
CA PHE A 249 10.77 6.08 -4.86
C PHE A 249 9.92 7.32 -5.13
N SER A 250 10.55 8.51 -5.22
CA SER A 250 9.84 9.75 -5.57
C SER A 250 9.33 9.70 -7.00
N ALA A 251 10.11 9.18 -7.94
CA ALA A 251 9.73 8.99 -9.33
C ALA A 251 8.56 7.99 -9.44
N ALA A 252 8.60 6.88 -8.69
CA ALA A 252 7.51 5.92 -8.60
C ALA A 252 6.22 6.57 -8.08
N ALA A 253 6.31 7.27 -6.95
CA ALA A 253 5.16 7.93 -6.33
C ALA A 253 4.57 9.03 -7.25
N LEU A 254 5.41 9.78 -7.96
CA LEU A 254 4.96 10.75 -8.96
C LEU A 254 4.22 10.06 -10.12
N GLY A 255 4.76 8.95 -10.63
CA GLY A 255 4.11 8.15 -11.66
C GLY A 255 2.75 7.62 -11.22
N MET A 256 2.65 7.07 -10.00
CA MET A 256 1.39 6.63 -9.40
C MET A 256 0.37 7.78 -9.34
N PHE A 257 0.79 8.94 -8.81
CA PHE A 257 -0.07 10.11 -8.72
C PHE A 257 -0.59 10.55 -10.09
N VAL A 258 0.29 10.62 -11.10
CA VAL A 258 -0.09 10.95 -12.49
C VAL A 258 -1.04 9.91 -13.05
N GLY A 259 -0.82 8.62 -12.81
CA GLY A 259 -1.68 7.53 -13.25
C GLY A 259 -3.08 7.60 -12.67
N ASP A 260 -3.17 7.74 -11.36
CA ASP A 260 -4.45 7.85 -10.64
C ASP A 260 -5.23 9.09 -11.07
N LEU A 261 -4.55 10.24 -11.18
CA LEU A 261 -5.16 11.49 -11.65
C LEU A 261 -5.65 11.36 -13.09
N SER A 262 -4.85 10.77 -13.97
CA SER A 262 -5.19 10.60 -15.39
C SER A 262 -6.41 9.72 -15.57
N VAL A 263 -6.45 8.56 -14.93
CA VAL A 263 -7.57 7.63 -15.02
C VAL A 263 -8.82 8.20 -14.33
N GLY A 264 -8.66 8.80 -13.15
CA GLY A 264 -9.79 9.32 -12.39
C GLY A 264 -10.43 10.56 -13.01
N ARG A 265 -9.63 11.46 -13.60
CA ARG A 265 -10.11 12.79 -14.06
C ARG A 265 -10.38 12.86 -15.56
N PHE A 266 -9.52 12.23 -16.38
CA PHE A 266 -9.54 12.45 -17.83
C PHE A 266 -10.13 11.28 -18.62
N VAL A 267 -10.19 10.06 -18.05
CA VAL A 267 -10.75 8.92 -18.75
C VAL A 267 -12.26 8.82 -18.50
N PRO A 268 -13.10 8.86 -19.55
CA PRO A 268 -14.54 8.64 -19.45
C PRO A 268 -14.86 7.26 -18.86
N PRO A 269 -15.89 7.13 -17.99
CA PRO A 269 -16.28 5.86 -17.38
C PRO A 269 -16.46 4.71 -18.38
N ALA A 270 -16.96 4.99 -19.57
CA ALA A 270 -17.16 3.99 -20.64
C ALA A 270 -15.85 3.35 -21.15
N LEU A 271 -14.71 4.03 -21.05
CA LEU A 271 -13.41 3.52 -21.50
C LEU A 271 -12.62 2.82 -20.38
N ARG A 272 -12.92 3.10 -19.12
CA ARG A 272 -12.20 2.55 -17.95
C ARG A 272 -12.15 1.02 -17.92
N PRO A 273 -13.20 0.27 -18.30
CA PRO A 273 -13.14 -1.20 -18.33
C PRO A 273 -12.08 -1.78 -19.29
N ARG A 274 -11.62 -1.00 -20.27
CA ARG A 274 -10.61 -1.42 -21.27
C ARG A 274 -9.18 -1.14 -20.82
N LEU A 275 -8.98 -0.32 -19.80
CA LEU A 275 -7.66 0.15 -19.34
C LEU A 275 -6.85 -0.84 -18.50
N PRO A 276 -7.42 -1.78 -17.71
CA PRO A 276 -6.61 -2.57 -16.78
C PRO A 276 -5.43 -3.28 -17.45
N VAL A 277 -5.66 -3.94 -18.59
CA VAL A 277 -4.59 -4.70 -19.26
C VAL A 277 -3.50 -3.77 -19.82
N PRO A 278 -3.80 -2.73 -20.62
CA PRO A 278 -2.77 -1.79 -21.11
C PRO A 278 -1.97 -1.13 -19.99
N LEU A 279 -2.62 -0.72 -18.90
CA LEU A 279 -1.94 -0.09 -17.78
C LEU A 279 -1.08 -1.08 -17.00
N LEU A 280 -1.51 -2.33 -16.82
CA LEU A 280 -0.67 -3.35 -16.18
C LEU A 280 0.54 -3.73 -17.06
N LEU A 281 0.39 -3.69 -18.40
CA LEU A 281 1.54 -3.85 -19.30
C LEU A 281 2.48 -2.65 -19.19
N LEU A 282 1.96 -1.42 -19.13
CA LEU A 282 2.76 -0.21 -18.89
C LEU A 282 3.47 -0.27 -17.53
N LEU A 283 2.82 -0.81 -16.50
CA LEU A 283 3.40 -0.97 -15.17
C LEU A 283 4.64 -1.87 -15.18
N ALA A 284 4.66 -2.91 -16.01
CA ALA A 284 5.72 -3.92 -15.99
C ALA A 284 6.76 -3.76 -17.11
N ALA A 285 6.33 -3.43 -18.35
CA ALA A 285 7.22 -3.47 -19.51
C ALA A 285 8.45 -2.57 -19.39
N PRO A 286 8.38 -1.32 -18.85
CA PRO A 286 9.57 -0.48 -18.73
C PRO A 286 10.64 -1.08 -17.80
N TYR A 287 10.26 -1.84 -16.77
CA TYR A 287 11.24 -2.49 -15.88
C TYR A 287 12.11 -3.55 -16.58
N LEU A 288 11.74 -4.06 -17.76
CA LEU A 288 12.62 -4.93 -18.55
C LEU A 288 13.93 -4.23 -18.95
N LEU A 289 13.91 -2.90 -19.05
CA LEU A 289 15.10 -2.10 -19.38
C LEU A 289 16.16 -2.10 -18.26
N PHE A 290 15.82 -2.55 -17.04
CA PHE A 290 16.80 -2.71 -15.98
C PHE A 290 17.83 -3.82 -16.25
N ALA A 291 17.60 -4.69 -17.24
CA ALA A 291 18.61 -5.59 -17.79
C ALA A 291 19.81 -4.85 -18.35
N LEU A 292 19.63 -3.62 -18.84
CA LEU A 292 20.67 -2.76 -19.39
C LEU A 292 21.42 -1.95 -18.32
N ARG A 293 21.02 -2.07 -17.05
CA ARG A 293 21.57 -1.33 -15.90
C ARG A 293 21.61 0.19 -16.15
N PRO A 294 20.45 0.83 -16.42
CA PRO A 294 20.39 2.25 -16.74
C PRO A 294 20.96 3.11 -15.59
N GLY A 295 21.65 4.19 -15.95
CA GLY A 295 22.06 5.20 -14.98
C GLY A 295 20.85 5.92 -14.36
N LEU A 296 21.05 6.61 -13.23
CA LEU A 296 20.00 7.18 -12.40
C LEU A 296 18.92 7.98 -13.17
N PRO A 297 19.25 8.92 -14.10
CA PRO A 297 18.22 9.69 -14.79
C PRO A 297 17.27 8.81 -15.60
N TRP A 298 17.80 7.81 -16.30
CA TRP A 298 17.01 6.86 -17.08
C TRP A 298 16.24 5.90 -16.20
N ALA A 299 16.84 5.41 -15.11
CA ALA A 299 16.16 4.57 -14.13
C ALA A 299 14.96 5.31 -13.52
N ALA A 300 15.12 6.57 -13.12
CA ALA A 300 14.04 7.39 -12.58
C ALA A 300 12.91 7.62 -13.62
N LEU A 301 13.27 7.88 -14.89
CA LEU A 301 12.29 8.03 -15.96
C LEU A 301 11.52 6.72 -16.21
N ILE A 302 12.22 5.60 -16.30
CA ILE A 302 11.63 4.27 -16.48
C ILE A 302 10.64 3.96 -15.36
N VAL A 303 11.06 4.19 -14.12
CA VAL A 303 10.23 3.98 -12.92
C VAL A 303 9.00 4.89 -12.94
N CYS A 304 9.17 6.18 -13.23
CA CYS A 304 8.06 7.13 -13.30
C CYS A 304 7.03 6.71 -14.35
N VAL A 305 7.47 6.38 -15.57
CA VAL A 305 6.60 5.93 -16.67
C VAL A 305 5.89 4.63 -16.31
N ALA A 306 6.62 3.64 -15.77
CA ALA A 306 6.03 2.38 -15.33
C ALA A 306 4.94 2.62 -14.29
N SER A 307 5.22 3.45 -13.29
CA SER A 307 4.31 3.67 -12.16
C SER A 307 3.01 4.38 -12.54
N VAL A 308 2.91 5.04 -13.70
CA VAL A 308 1.61 5.48 -14.26
C VAL A 308 0.64 4.31 -14.40
N GLY A 309 1.15 3.12 -14.67
CA GLY A 309 0.38 1.89 -14.78
C GLY A 309 -0.40 1.50 -13.50
N PHE A 310 -0.03 2.03 -12.32
CA PHE A 310 -0.81 1.81 -11.09
C PHE A 310 -2.24 2.36 -11.16
N GLY A 311 -2.51 3.31 -12.05
CA GLY A 311 -3.86 3.79 -12.36
C GLY A 311 -4.82 2.67 -12.81
N ALA A 312 -4.32 1.49 -13.22
CA ALA A 312 -5.12 0.29 -13.45
C ALA A 312 -5.96 -0.10 -12.22
N THR A 313 -5.45 0.16 -11.03
CA THR A 313 -6.09 -0.18 -9.75
C THR A 313 -7.48 0.44 -9.61
N LEU A 314 -7.67 1.68 -10.08
CA LEU A 314 -8.95 2.36 -10.02
C LEU A 314 -10.01 1.64 -10.88
N ALA A 315 -9.67 1.37 -12.14
CA ALA A 315 -10.58 0.68 -13.06
C ALA A 315 -10.89 -0.77 -12.63
N GLN A 316 -9.90 -1.47 -12.06
CA GLN A 316 -10.07 -2.81 -11.50
C GLN A 316 -10.97 -2.79 -10.25
N GLN A 317 -10.86 -1.77 -9.41
CA GLN A 317 -11.73 -1.60 -8.24
C GLN A 317 -13.17 -1.31 -8.66
N GLU A 318 -13.41 -0.47 -9.66
CA GLU A 318 -14.74 -0.24 -10.22
C GLU A 318 -15.35 -1.57 -10.73
N ARG A 319 -14.56 -2.36 -11.46
CA ARG A 319 -14.98 -3.69 -11.93
C ARG A 319 -15.30 -4.66 -10.78
N LEU A 320 -14.47 -4.67 -9.73
CA LEU A 320 -14.72 -5.51 -8.55
C LEU A 320 -16.05 -5.15 -7.89
N MET A 321 -16.34 -3.85 -7.73
CA MET A 321 -17.60 -3.39 -7.15
C MET A 321 -18.81 -3.75 -8.03
N ALA A 322 -18.71 -3.59 -9.34
CA ALA A 322 -19.76 -4.00 -10.27
C ALA A 322 -20.07 -5.51 -10.25
N LEU A 323 -19.10 -6.34 -9.85
CA LEU A 323 -19.26 -7.80 -9.72
C LEU A 323 -19.70 -8.24 -8.30
N THR A 324 -19.85 -7.30 -7.36
CA THR A 324 -20.04 -7.61 -5.94
C THR A 324 -21.38 -7.04 -5.47
N PRO A 325 -22.24 -7.83 -4.82
CA PRO A 325 -23.46 -7.31 -4.18
C PRO A 325 -23.12 -6.24 -3.14
N ASP A 326 -23.99 -5.23 -3.00
CA ASP A 326 -23.78 -4.06 -2.11
C ASP A 326 -23.54 -4.46 -0.66
N GLU A 327 -24.21 -5.52 -0.18
CA GLU A 327 -24.06 -6.04 1.19
C GLU A 327 -22.65 -6.59 1.46
N LEU A 328 -21.93 -7.02 0.41
CA LEU A 328 -20.60 -7.59 0.49
C LEU A 328 -19.49 -6.59 0.10
N ALA A 329 -19.84 -5.38 -0.34
CA ALA A 329 -18.89 -4.39 -0.86
C ALA A 329 -17.75 -4.07 0.14
N GLY A 330 -18.08 -3.90 1.42
CA GLY A 330 -17.08 -3.65 2.47
C GLY A 330 -16.10 -4.83 2.65
N HIS A 331 -16.62 -6.06 2.66
CA HIS A 331 -15.79 -7.28 2.74
C HIS A 331 -14.91 -7.46 1.50
N ALA A 332 -15.44 -7.15 0.31
CA ALA A 332 -14.70 -7.25 -0.94
C ALA A 332 -13.51 -6.27 -0.98
N LEU A 333 -13.70 -5.05 -0.51
CA LEU A 333 -12.61 -4.06 -0.38
C LEU A 333 -11.60 -4.47 0.68
N GLY A 334 -12.05 -5.04 1.80
CA GLY A 334 -11.16 -5.58 2.83
C GLY A 334 -10.29 -6.73 2.29
N LEU A 335 -10.90 -7.69 1.61
CA LEU A 335 -10.19 -8.82 0.98
C LEU A 335 -9.19 -8.33 -0.10
N ARG A 336 -9.60 -7.34 -0.92
CA ARG A 336 -8.72 -6.68 -1.87
C ARG A 336 -7.47 -6.11 -1.19
N GLY A 337 -7.67 -5.32 -0.13
CA GLY A 337 -6.57 -4.68 0.60
C GLY A 337 -5.63 -5.70 1.24
N ALA A 338 -6.17 -6.71 1.91
CA ALA A 338 -5.38 -7.78 2.53
C ALA A 338 -4.54 -8.54 1.50
N GLY A 339 -5.13 -8.92 0.37
CA GLY A 339 -4.42 -9.62 -0.69
C GLY A 339 -3.34 -8.76 -1.36
N MET A 340 -3.58 -7.45 -1.55
CA MET A 340 -2.55 -6.53 -2.06
C MET A 340 -1.34 -6.44 -1.13
N LEU A 341 -1.56 -6.19 0.16
CA LEU A 341 -0.47 -6.12 1.14
C LEU A 341 0.32 -7.43 1.21
N THR A 342 -0.38 -8.56 1.21
CA THR A 342 0.26 -9.88 1.18
C THR A 342 1.16 -10.05 -0.03
N MET A 343 0.64 -9.76 -1.22
CA MET A 343 1.41 -9.94 -2.45
C MET A 343 2.54 -8.94 -2.60
N GLN A 344 2.44 -7.75 -2.02
CA GLN A 344 3.55 -6.79 -1.95
C GLN A 344 4.69 -7.32 -1.07
N GLY A 345 4.39 -7.86 0.11
CA GLY A 345 5.40 -8.48 0.96
C GLY A 345 6.02 -9.75 0.35
N VAL A 346 5.19 -10.61 -0.27
CA VAL A 346 5.66 -11.79 -1.00
C VAL A 346 6.53 -11.38 -2.19
N GLY A 347 6.09 -10.41 -2.98
CA GLY A 347 6.83 -9.87 -4.12
C GLY A 347 8.18 -9.31 -3.71
N ALA A 348 8.25 -8.54 -2.62
CA ALA A 348 9.50 -8.02 -2.08
C ALA A 348 10.45 -9.14 -1.62
N ALA A 349 9.94 -10.17 -0.94
CA ALA A 349 10.76 -11.33 -0.53
C ALA A 349 11.27 -12.12 -1.75
N LEU A 350 10.42 -12.36 -2.76
CA LEU A 350 10.82 -13.02 -4.00
C LEU A 350 11.88 -12.21 -4.77
N ALA A 351 11.63 -10.91 -4.98
CA ALA A 351 12.55 -10.03 -5.66
C ALA A 351 13.89 -9.94 -4.93
N GLY A 352 13.86 -9.79 -3.60
CA GLY A 352 15.07 -9.79 -2.77
C GLY A 352 15.85 -11.10 -2.86
N THR A 353 15.16 -12.25 -2.87
CA THR A 353 15.80 -13.56 -3.05
C THR A 353 16.46 -13.69 -4.42
N VAL A 354 15.77 -13.29 -5.50
CA VAL A 354 16.36 -13.31 -6.84
C VAL A 354 17.55 -12.36 -6.92
N ALA A 355 17.44 -11.16 -6.34
CA ALA A 355 18.53 -10.20 -6.31
C ALA A 355 19.77 -10.68 -5.53
N GLN A 356 19.55 -11.43 -4.43
CA GLN A 356 20.61 -12.04 -3.63
C GLN A 356 21.40 -13.09 -4.43
N LEU A 357 20.73 -13.79 -5.34
CA LEU A 357 21.34 -14.84 -6.17
C LEU A 357 21.91 -14.31 -7.50
N THR A 358 21.53 -13.10 -7.90
CA THR A 358 21.91 -12.55 -9.22
C THR A 358 22.40 -11.10 -9.10
N SER A 359 21.51 -10.14 -9.37
CA SER A 359 21.74 -8.70 -9.15
C SER A 359 20.40 -7.98 -9.03
N PRO A 360 20.34 -6.78 -8.41
CA PRO A 360 19.08 -6.01 -8.31
C PRO A 360 18.45 -5.73 -9.69
N GLY A 361 19.23 -5.34 -10.70
CA GLY A 361 18.70 -5.08 -12.04
C GLY A 361 18.15 -6.33 -12.73
N SER A 362 18.84 -7.47 -12.62
CA SER A 362 18.36 -8.75 -13.16
C SER A 362 17.09 -9.22 -12.46
N ALA A 363 17.00 -9.03 -11.14
CA ALA A 363 15.82 -9.37 -10.37
C ALA A 363 14.61 -8.50 -10.77
N MET A 364 14.78 -7.18 -10.92
CA MET A 364 13.74 -6.29 -11.43
C MET A 364 13.23 -6.75 -12.80
N THR A 365 14.15 -7.10 -13.71
CA THR A 365 13.80 -7.63 -15.04
C THR A 365 13.00 -8.93 -14.94
N ALA A 366 13.41 -9.86 -14.10
CA ALA A 366 12.73 -11.14 -13.90
C ALA A 366 11.32 -10.95 -13.32
N MET A 367 11.17 -10.09 -12.31
CA MET A 367 9.88 -9.76 -11.72
C MET A 367 8.95 -9.08 -12.71
N ALA A 368 9.46 -8.19 -13.54
CA ALA A 368 8.71 -7.54 -14.62
C ALA A 368 8.24 -8.55 -15.66
N ALA A 369 9.09 -9.46 -16.12
CA ALA A 369 8.74 -10.52 -17.05
C ALA A 369 7.64 -11.44 -16.47
N ALA A 370 7.76 -11.80 -15.19
CA ALA A 370 6.73 -12.56 -14.48
C ALA A 370 5.40 -11.79 -14.42
N SER A 371 5.43 -10.47 -14.13
CA SER A 371 4.23 -9.62 -14.10
C SER A 371 3.54 -9.52 -15.46
N LEU A 372 4.32 -9.37 -16.53
CA LEU A 372 3.79 -9.39 -17.91
C LEU A 372 3.13 -10.73 -18.24
N THR A 373 3.80 -11.85 -17.93
CA THR A 373 3.27 -13.19 -18.15
C THR A 373 1.95 -13.40 -17.41
N VAL A 374 1.89 -13.05 -16.14
CA VAL A 374 0.67 -13.15 -15.31
C VAL A 374 -0.43 -12.27 -15.91
N THR A 375 -0.13 -11.02 -16.26
CA THR A 375 -1.11 -10.10 -16.85
C THR A 375 -1.72 -10.66 -18.15
N LEU A 376 -0.88 -11.15 -19.05
CA LEU A 376 -1.34 -11.70 -20.32
C LEU A 376 -2.15 -12.99 -20.14
N THR A 377 -1.72 -13.86 -19.22
CA THR A 377 -2.41 -15.10 -18.88
C THR A 377 -3.81 -14.84 -18.30
N LEU A 378 -3.91 -13.91 -17.35
CA LEU A 378 -5.20 -13.52 -16.76
C LEU A 378 -6.11 -12.83 -17.78
N ALA A 379 -5.56 -12.00 -18.67
CA ALA A 379 -6.31 -11.37 -19.75
C ALA A 379 -6.86 -12.40 -20.74
N ALA A 380 -6.07 -13.42 -21.10
CA ALA A 380 -6.50 -14.52 -21.97
C ALA A 380 -7.61 -15.36 -21.29
N ALA A 381 -7.46 -15.67 -19.99
CA ALA A 381 -8.47 -16.41 -19.24
C ALA A 381 -9.80 -15.64 -19.14
N GLY A 382 -9.74 -14.32 -18.98
CA GLY A 382 -10.93 -13.45 -18.97
C GLY A 382 -11.65 -13.42 -20.33
N ARG A 383 -10.91 -13.36 -21.44
CA ARG A 383 -11.49 -13.37 -22.79
C ARG A 383 -12.19 -14.69 -23.13
N ARG A 384 -11.61 -15.83 -22.76
CA ARG A 384 -12.22 -17.15 -22.93
C ARG A 384 -13.56 -17.24 -22.22
N GLN A 385 -13.64 -16.71 -20.99
CA GLN A 385 -14.87 -16.71 -20.20
C GLN A 385 -16.00 -15.93 -20.88
N VAL A 386 -15.73 -14.77 -21.49
CA VAL A 386 -16.74 -13.99 -22.21
C VAL A 386 -17.23 -14.76 -23.45
N ARG A 387 -16.32 -15.35 -24.21
CA ARG A 387 -16.64 -16.15 -25.40
C ARG A 387 -17.48 -17.40 -25.08
N ASP A 388 -17.19 -18.07 -23.95
CA ASP A 388 -17.92 -19.27 -23.54
C ASP A 388 -19.32 -18.94 -22.98
N ALA A 389 -19.60 -17.69 -22.62
CA ALA A 389 -20.90 -17.21 -22.14
C ALA A 389 -21.84 -16.74 -23.27
N GLU A 390 -21.32 -16.34 -24.43
CA GLU A 390 -22.11 -15.87 -25.59
C GLU A 390 -22.96 -16.94 -26.29
N PRO A 391 -22.57 -18.22 -26.37
CA PRO A 391 -23.39 -19.20 -27.14
C PRO A 391 -24.72 -19.62 -26.47
N VAL A 392 -24.94 -19.30 -25.20
CA VAL A 392 -26.17 -19.70 -24.49
C VAL A 392 -27.34 -18.73 -24.70
N THR A 393 -27.06 -17.49 -25.07
CA THR A 393 -28.08 -16.47 -25.35
C THR A 393 -28.59 -16.51 -26.78
N ALA A 394 -27.76 -16.89 -27.74
CA ALA A 394 -28.16 -17.00 -29.18
C ALA A 394 -29.01 -18.24 -29.50
N ALA A 395 -29.13 -19.20 -28.59
CA ALA A 395 -29.96 -20.41 -28.75
C ALA A 395 -31.35 -20.29 -28.11
N ARG A 396 -31.72 -19.10 -27.57
CA ARG A 396 -33.02 -18.86 -26.95
C ARG A 396 -33.88 -17.79 -27.62
N GLU A 397 -33.43 -17.24 -28.74
CA GLU A 397 -34.21 -16.44 -29.70
C GLU A 397 -34.53 -17.27 -30.99
#